data_d9ce7050166bc6e7ea80bece8e684bd4
#
_entry.id   d9ce7050166bc6e7ea80bece8e684bd4
#
_cell.length_a   1.000
_cell.length_b   1.000
_cell.length_c   1.000
_cell.angle_alpha   90.00
_cell.angle_beta   90.00
_cell.angle_gamma   90.00
#
_symmetry.space_group_name_H-M   'P 1'
#
loop_
_entity.id
_entity.type
_entity.pdbx_description
1 polymer ?
#
loop_
_entity_poly.entity_id
_entity_poly.type
_entity_poly.pdbx_seq_one_letter_code
_entity_poly.pdbx_strand_id
1 'polypeptide(L)' 'AADSATYTYDSLNRLKTITFANGTVITFNYDSAGNRTSVVTSCSGGGC' A
#
# COMPACT_ATOMS: atom_id res chain seq x y z
N ALA A 1 1.54 7.02 20.70
CA ALA A 1 0.83 5.81 20.32
C ALA A 1 1.61 5.01 19.31
N ALA A 2 1.52 3.72 19.40
CA ALA A 2 2.21 2.87 18.43
C ALA A 2 1.46 2.92 17.11
N ASP A 3 2.17 3.32 16.08
CA ASP A 3 1.62 3.27 14.74
C ASP A 3 1.88 1.89 14.18
N SER A 4 0.86 1.26 13.66
CA SER A 4 1.04 -0.03 13.02
C SER A 4 0.67 0.07 11.56
N ALA A 5 1.35 -0.72 10.77
CA ALA A 5 1.10 -0.79 9.34
C ALA A 5 1.12 -2.23 8.92
N THR A 6 0.20 -2.59 8.05
CA THR A 6 0.12 -3.93 7.50
C THR A 6 0.63 -3.89 6.07
N TYR A 7 1.60 -4.72 5.78
CA TYR A 7 2.19 -4.79 4.45
C TYR A 7 1.70 -6.04 3.76
N THR A 8 1.31 -5.92 2.52
CA THR A 8 0.94 -7.08 1.71
C THR A 8 1.81 -7.13 0.46
N TYR A 9 2.03 -8.32 -0.03
CA TYR A 9 2.90 -8.54 -1.17
C TYR A 9 2.15 -9.29 -2.25
N ASP A 10 2.58 -9.11 -3.49
CA ASP A 10 1.96 -9.81 -4.61
C ASP A 10 2.57 -11.20 -4.76
N SER A 11 2.14 -11.92 -5.80
CA SER A 11 2.61 -13.28 -6.04
C SER A 11 4.10 -13.35 -6.39
N LEU A 12 4.70 -12.23 -6.71
CA LEU A 12 6.12 -12.15 -7.04
C LEU A 12 6.95 -11.60 -5.88
N ASN A 13 6.38 -11.55 -4.68
CA ASN A 13 7.04 -11.05 -3.48
C ASN A 13 7.41 -9.57 -3.56
N ARG A 14 6.64 -8.80 -4.31
CA ARG A 14 6.84 -7.37 -4.38
C ARG A 14 5.81 -6.70 -3.46
N LEU A 15 6.22 -5.59 -2.86
CA LEU A 15 5.31 -4.85 -1.99
C LEU A 15 4.11 -4.37 -2.79
N LYS A 16 2.93 -4.75 -2.37
CA LYS A 16 1.69 -4.43 -3.07
C LYS A 16 0.91 -3.32 -2.39
N THR A 17 0.63 -3.48 -1.10
CA THR A 17 -0.13 -2.47 -0.38
C THR A 17 0.46 -2.28 1.00
N ILE A 18 0.28 -1.07 1.52
CA ILE A 18 0.59 -0.73 2.90
C ILE A 18 -0.67 -0.14 3.50
N THR A 19 -1.18 -0.77 4.56
CA THR A 19 -2.37 -0.29 5.25
C THR A 19 -1.95 0.22 6.62
N PHE A 20 -2.23 1.48 6.88
CA PHE A 20 -1.87 2.11 8.14
C PHE A 20 -3.03 2.05 9.12
N ALA A 21 -2.70 2.16 10.40
CA ALA A 21 -3.70 2.07 11.46
C ALA A 21 -4.73 3.21 11.38
N ASN A 22 -4.37 4.32 10.77
CA ASN A 22 -5.29 5.45 10.63
C ASN A 22 -6.25 5.32 9.47
N GLY A 23 -6.18 4.22 8.72
CA GLY A 23 -7.07 4.00 7.58
C GLY A 23 -6.46 4.36 6.23
N THR A 24 -5.22 4.80 6.21
CA THR A 24 -4.55 5.13 4.95
C THR A 24 -4.07 3.84 4.30
N VAL A 25 -4.33 3.71 3.01
CA VAL A 25 -3.89 2.56 2.23
C VAL A 25 -3.09 3.08 1.04
N ILE A 26 -1.89 2.56 0.86
CA ILE A 26 -1.07 2.89 -0.29
C ILE A 26 -0.97 1.63 -1.15
N THR A 27 -1.38 1.75 -2.41
CA THR A 27 -1.37 0.64 -3.34
C THR A 27 -0.33 0.89 -4.41
N PHE A 28 0.54 -0.09 -4.62
CA PHE A 28 1.57 -0.02 -5.65
C PHE A 28 1.15 -0.91 -6.81
N ASN A 29 1.17 -0.37 -8.02
CA ASN A 29 0.83 -1.11 -9.21
C ASN A 29 2.09 -1.35 -10.03
N TYR A 30 2.21 -2.55 -10.57
CA TYR A 30 3.37 -2.96 -11.34
C TYR A 30 2.93 -3.48 -12.70
N ASP A 31 3.79 -3.33 -13.71
CA ASP A 31 3.51 -3.90 -15.02
C ASP A 31 4.09 -5.31 -15.12
N SER A 32 3.91 -5.92 -16.30
CA SER A 32 4.36 -7.29 -16.51
C SER A 32 5.88 -7.43 -16.52
N ALA A 33 6.58 -6.34 -16.72
CA ALA A 33 8.04 -6.34 -16.69
C ALA A 33 8.60 -6.12 -15.29
N GLY A 34 7.72 -5.90 -14.30
CA GLY A 34 8.13 -5.71 -12.92
C GLY A 34 8.39 -4.27 -12.54
N ASN A 35 8.11 -3.33 -13.43
CA ASN A 35 8.30 -1.91 -13.13
C ASN A 35 7.07 -1.36 -12.42
N ARG A 36 7.33 -0.50 -11.44
CA ARG A 36 6.22 0.17 -10.75
C ARG A 36 5.63 1.23 -11.68
N THR A 37 4.36 1.08 -11.99
CA THR A 37 3.69 1.96 -12.94
C THR A 37 2.95 3.10 -12.26
N SER A 38 2.42 2.85 -11.06
CA SER A 38 1.70 3.91 -10.35
C SER A 38 1.63 3.59 -8.87
N VAL A 39 1.39 4.64 -8.09
CA VAL A 39 1.16 4.52 -6.65
C VAL A 39 -0.13 5.24 -6.36
N VAL A 40 -1.07 4.55 -5.70
CA VAL A 40 -2.35 5.12 -5.33
C VAL A 40 -2.40 5.20 -3.82
N THR A 41 -2.67 6.38 -3.30
CA THR A 41 -2.84 6.58 -1.86
C THR A 41 -4.31 6.87 -1.58
N SER A 42 -4.91 6.07 -0.72
CA SER A 42 -6.29 6.26 -0.29
C SER A 42 -6.34 6.44 1.20
N CYS A 43 -7.30 7.22 1.65
CA CYS A 43 -7.49 7.41 3.06
C CYS A 43 -8.98 7.28 3.38
N SER A 44 -9.32 6.29 4.19
CA SER A 44 -10.71 6.05 4.54
C SER A 44 -11.04 6.51 5.96
N GLY A 45 -10.05 6.95 6.70
CA GLY A 45 -10.30 7.46 8.03
C GLY A 45 -10.47 8.96 8.03
N GLY A 46 -10.99 9.50 9.10
CA GLY A 46 -11.18 10.93 9.22
C GLY A 46 -9.92 11.71 9.55
N GLY A 47 -8.80 11.04 9.72
CA GLY A 47 -7.58 11.68 10.17
C GLY A 47 -6.55 11.94 9.08
N CYS A 48 -6.94 11.81 7.83
CA CYS A 48 -5.97 12.01 6.76
C CYS A 48 -6.10 13.41 6.08
#